data_1a1ac90be93de6247caddfec324aafa9
#
_entry.id   1a1ac90be93de6247caddfec324aafa9
#
_cell.length_a   1.000
_cell.length_b   1.000
_cell.length_c   1.000
_cell.angle_alpha   90.00
_cell.angle_beta   90.00
_cell.angle_gamma   90.00
#
_symmetry.space_group_name_H-M   'P 1'
#
loop_
_entity.id
_entity.type
_entity.pdbx_description
1 polymer ?
#
loop_
_entity_poly.entity_id
_entity_poly.type
_entity_poly.pdbx_seq_one_letter_code
_entity_poly.pdbx_strand_id
1 'polypeptide(L)'
;MADDLSGIEPRLLWRHFDMLRKVPRCSKHEERAAEYVLSVGRRMGLDCEMDGAGNVLLRKGATPGRVWSPTVLLQAHLDMVCEKNRDSDHDFSIDPIRVKVEEGFVSAVGTTLGADNGIGVAAALAVLADPEAVHGPLELLFTVDEEDGMSGARGLREGQIAARMMINLDTEDPHAVYVGCAGCETSNLRLPVGWVRPEQAGAAFEVVVGGLSGGHS
;
A
#
# COMPACT_ATOMS: atom_id res chain seq x y z
N MET A 1 -24.53 -8.07 -5.47
CA MET A 1 -24.49 -7.52 -4.09
C MET A 1 -23.36 -6.49 -4.08
N ALA A 2 -23.57 -5.37 -3.44
CA ALA A 2 -22.95 -4.13 -3.83
C ALA A 2 -21.46 -4.10 -3.50
N ASP A 3 -20.69 -3.97 -4.55
CA ASP A 3 -19.31 -3.50 -4.67
C ASP A 3 -19.25 -1.98 -4.33
N ASP A 4 -20.07 -1.54 -3.39
CA ASP A 4 -20.30 -0.14 -3.06
C ASP A 4 -19.89 0.14 -1.61
N LEU A 5 -18.82 0.93 -1.47
CA LEU A 5 -18.29 1.38 -0.19
C LEU A 5 -18.82 2.78 0.22
N SER A 6 -19.70 3.39 -0.58
CA SER A 6 -20.12 4.77 -0.40
C SER A 6 -20.92 5.05 0.88
N GLY A 7 -21.52 4.01 1.46
CA GLY A 7 -22.29 4.08 2.70
C GLY A 7 -21.49 3.89 3.99
N ILE A 8 -20.17 3.65 3.90
CA ILE A 8 -19.33 3.34 5.07
C ILE A 8 -18.68 4.63 5.60
N GLU A 9 -18.68 4.79 6.91
CA GLU A 9 -18.00 5.90 7.58
C GLU A 9 -16.59 5.45 8.10
N PRO A 10 -15.57 6.35 8.08
CA PRO A 10 -15.58 7.75 7.57
C PRO A 10 -15.60 7.82 6.04
N ARG A 11 -16.50 8.59 5.46
CA ARG A 11 -16.73 8.63 3.99
C ARG A 11 -15.50 9.01 3.19
N LEU A 12 -14.69 9.96 3.66
CA LEU A 12 -13.50 10.39 2.94
C LEU A 12 -12.49 9.24 2.80
N LEU A 13 -12.27 8.47 3.86
CA LEU A 13 -11.37 7.32 3.85
C LEU A 13 -11.86 6.26 2.84
N TRP A 14 -13.11 5.82 2.97
CA TRP A 14 -13.67 4.77 2.12
C TRP A 14 -13.77 5.17 0.66
N ARG A 15 -14.02 6.46 0.38
CA ARG A 15 -13.97 7.00 -0.98
C ARG A 15 -12.58 6.87 -1.60
N HIS A 16 -11.50 7.18 -0.85
CA HIS A 16 -10.14 7.04 -1.36
C HIS A 16 -9.76 5.57 -1.51
N PHE A 17 -10.14 4.71 -0.56
CA PHE A 17 -9.92 3.28 -0.67
C PHE A 17 -10.66 2.67 -1.87
N ASP A 18 -11.92 3.06 -2.11
CA ASP A 18 -12.70 2.62 -3.28
C ASP A 18 -12.06 3.01 -4.61
N MET A 19 -11.40 4.17 -4.67
CA MET A 19 -10.63 4.56 -5.85
C MET A 19 -9.34 3.75 -5.99
N LEU A 20 -8.62 3.50 -4.91
CA LEU A 20 -7.36 2.73 -4.93
C LEU A 20 -7.56 1.28 -5.34
N ARG A 21 -8.61 0.60 -4.84
CA ARG A 21 -8.91 -0.79 -5.22
C ARG A 21 -9.23 -0.97 -6.70
N LYS A 22 -9.56 0.12 -7.41
CA LYS A 22 -9.85 0.12 -8.85
C LYS A 22 -8.61 0.34 -9.71
N VAL A 23 -7.48 0.60 -9.08
CA VAL A 23 -6.23 0.91 -9.76
C VAL A 23 -5.26 -0.24 -9.54
N PRO A 24 -4.73 -0.85 -10.63
CA PRO A 24 -3.62 -1.79 -10.54
C PRO A 24 -2.44 -1.20 -9.78
N ARG A 25 -1.93 -1.95 -8.77
CA ARG A 25 -0.84 -1.49 -7.90
C ARG A 25 -0.06 -2.62 -7.25
N CYS A 26 0.15 -3.72 -7.97
CA CYS A 26 1.07 -4.76 -7.52
C CYS A 26 2.47 -4.17 -7.33
N SER A 27 3.26 -4.73 -6.41
CA SER A 27 4.65 -4.31 -6.19
C SER A 27 5.40 -4.22 -7.52
N LYS A 28 6.14 -3.13 -7.73
CA LYS A 28 6.85 -2.73 -8.96
C LYS A 28 5.95 -2.30 -10.14
N HIS A 29 4.64 -2.15 -9.91
CA HIS A 29 3.65 -1.70 -10.91
C HIS A 29 2.68 -0.67 -10.31
N GLU A 30 3.19 0.27 -9.50
CA GLU A 30 2.42 1.25 -8.73
C GLU A 30 2.16 2.57 -9.48
N GLU A 31 2.60 2.71 -10.73
CA GLU A 31 2.56 3.98 -11.47
C GLU A 31 1.17 4.61 -11.49
N ARG A 32 0.13 3.78 -11.63
CA ARG A 32 -1.27 4.26 -11.64
C ARG A 32 -1.73 4.72 -10.26
N ALA A 33 -1.30 4.04 -9.20
CA ALA A 33 -1.60 4.45 -7.83
C ALA A 33 -0.86 5.75 -7.47
N ALA A 34 0.41 5.86 -7.86
CA ALA A 34 1.19 7.10 -7.71
C ALA A 34 0.53 8.28 -8.43
N GLU A 35 0.10 8.10 -9.69
CA GLU A 35 -0.59 9.15 -10.43
C GLU A 35 -1.96 9.50 -9.81
N TYR A 36 -2.69 8.53 -9.27
CA TYR A 36 -3.91 8.81 -8.53
C TYR A 36 -3.64 9.74 -7.34
N VAL A 37 -2.63 9.41 -6.50
CA VAL A 37 -2.25 10.23 -5.34
C VAL A 37 -1.80 11.63 -5.76
N LEU A 38 -0.93 11.72 -6.78
CA LEU A 38 -0.52 13.00 -7.35
C LEU A 38 -1.71 13.82 -7.86
N SER A 39 -2.67 13.19 -8.52
CA SER A 39 -3.87 13.85 -9.02
C SER A 39 -4.73 14.43 -7.88
N VAL A 40 -4.79 13.73 -6.73
CA VAL A 40 -5.47 14.26 -5.54
C VAL A 40 -4.74 15.50 -5.03
N GLY A 41 -3.44 15.43 -4.82
CA GLY A 41 -2.64 16.56 -4.35
C GLY A 41 -2.73 17.78 -5.28
N ARG A 42 -2.59 17.56 -6.58
CA ARG A 42 -2.69 18.65 -7.60
C ARG A 42 -4.06 19.32 -7.61
N ARG A 43 -5.16 18.56 -7.49
CA ARG A 43 -6.51 19.14 -7.40
C ARG A 43 -6.71 20.01 -6.15
N MET A 44 -5.97 19.71 -5.09
CA MET A 44 -5.98 20.50 -3.85
C MET A 44 -5.00 21.67 -3.87
N GLY A 45 -4.23 21.86 -4.96
CA GLY A 45 -3.21 22.89 -5.08
C GLY A 45 -1.99 22.68 -4.18
N LEU A 46 -1.69 21.44 -3.82
CA LEU A 46 -0.56 21.10 -2.96
C LEU A 46 0.76 21.06 -3.75
N ASP A 47 1.87 21.21 -3.03
CA ASP A 47 3.19 20.85 -3.54
C ASP A 47 3.28 19.33 -3.64
N CYS A 48 3.55 18.85 -4.86
CA CYS A 48 3.53 17.43 -5.21
C CYS A 48 4.83 17.06 -5.91
N GLU A 49 5.50 16.06 -5.42
CA GLU A 49 6.76 15.53 -5.96
C GLU A 49 6.64 14.02 -6.16
N MET A 50 7.21 13.51 -7.26
CA MET A 50 7.51 12.09 -7.44
C MET A 50 9.02 11.98 -7.63
N ASP A 51 9.65 11.13 -6.82
CA ASP A 51 11.08 10.93 -6.88
C ASP A 51 11.52 9.91 -7.95
N GLY A 52 12.83 9.70 -8.07
CA GLY A 52 13.37 8.76 -9.05
C GLY A 52 13.09 7.29 -8.77
N ALA A 53 12.65 6.95 -7.56
CA ALA A 53 12.22 5.60 -7.20
C ALA A 53 10.71 5.37 -7.46
N GLY A 54 9.95 6.45 -7.68
CA GLY A 54 8.50 6.40 -7.85
C GLY A 54 7.71 6.75 -6.58
N ASN A 55 8.39 7.07 -5.46
CA ASN A 55 7.72 7.55 -4.26
C ASN A 55 7.02 8.89 -4.53
N VAL A 56 5.86 9.08 -3.92
CA VAL A 56 5.12 10.33 -3.99
C VAL A 56 5.20 11.08 -2.66
N LEU A 57 5.55 12.34 -2.71
CA LEU A 57 5.57 13.24 -1.56
C LEU A 57 4.63 14.41 -1.81
N LEU A 58 3.64 14.58 -0.92
CA LEU A 58 2.74 15.72 -0.93
C LEU A 58 3.03 16.59 0.30
N ARG A 59 2.98 17.94 0.12
CA ARG A 59 3.18 18.88 1.22
C ARG A 59 1.99 19.81 1.35
N LYS A 60 1.44 19.92 2.57
CA LYS A 60 0.32 20.78 2.92
C LYS A 60 0.74 21.76 4.01
N GLY A 61 0.50 23.04 3.81
CA GLY A 61 0.71 24.06 4.84
C GLY A 61 -0.19 23.85 6.07
N ALA A 62 0.20 24.44 7.18
CA ALA A 62 -0.56 24.38 8.44
C ALA A 62 -1.93 25.06 8.32
N THR A 63 -2.89 24.60 9.10
CA THR A 63 -4.16 25.32 9.31
C THR A 63 -3.92 26.63 10.08
N PRO A 64 -4.85 27.63 9.99
CA PRO A 64 -4.68 28.90 10.69
C PRO A 64 -4.37 28.72 12.17
N GLY A 65 -3.38 29.46 12.66
CA GLY A 65 -2.91 29.39 14.04
C GLY A 65 -1.98 28.22 14.37
N ARG A 66 -1.62 27.37 13.39
CA ARG A 66 -0.74 26.18 13.58
C ARG A 66 0.58 26.24 12.84
N VAL A 67 0.96 27.38 12.25
CA VAL A 67 2.18 27.54 11.45
C VAL A 67 3.48 27.23 12.20
N TRP A 68 3.47 27.39 13.52
CA TRP A 68 4.60 27.10 14.39
C TRP A 68 4.60 25.68 14.97
N SER A 69 3.60 24.88 14.66
CA SER A 69 3.59 23.47 15.05
C SER A 69 4.64 22.70 14.27
N PRO A 70 5.23 21.66 14.86
CA PRO A 70 6.17 20.81 14.13
C PRO A 70 5.51 20.17 12.90
N THR A 71 6.29 19.99 11.83
CA THR A 71 5.86 19.23 10.65
C THR A 71 5.74 17.76 11.01
N VAL A 72 4.63 17.13 10.61
CA VAL A 72 4.39 15.70 10.77
C VAL A 72 4.37 15.04 9.41
N LEU A 73 5.07 13.94 9.28
CA LEU A 73 5.04 13.04 8.13
C LEU A 73 4.01 11.93 8.38
N LEU A 74 3.08 11.75 7.47
CA LEU A 74 2.24 10.54 7.38
C LEU A 74 2.86 9.65 6.30
N GLN A 75 3.08 8.38 6.59
CA GLN A 75 3.70 7.47 5.64
C GLN A 75 2.85 6.20 5.47
N ALA A 76 2.71 5.77 4.21
CA ALA A 76 2.08 4.52 3.80
C ALA A 76 2.75 4.03 2.51
N HIS A 77 2.53 2.75 2.14
CA HIS A 77 3.01 2.25 0.85
C HIS A 77 1.88 2.10 -0.19
N LEU A 78 2.25 2.23 -1.47
CA LEU A 78 1.29 2.22 -2.58
C LEU A 78 1.00 0.82 -3.08
N ASP A 79 1.97 -0.06 -3.05
CA ASP A 79 1.85 -1.41 -3.56
C ASP A 79 0.95 -2.31 -2.71
N MET A 80 0.66 -3.46 -3.22
CA MET A 80 -0.01 -4.55 -2.54
C MET A 80 0.48 -5.89 -3.08
N VAL A 81 0.44 -6.91 -2.25
CA VAL A 81 0.60 -8.30 -2.66
C VAL A 81 -0.56 -8.71 -3.57
N CYS A 82 -0.24 -9.20 -4.76
CA CYS A 82 -1.22 -9.58 -5.77
C CYS A 82 -1.34 -11.11 -5.84
N GLU A 83 -2.20 -11.66 -4.99
CA GLU A 83 -2.50 -13.08 -4.94
C GLU A 83 -3.98 -13.35 -5.19
N LYS A 84 -4.29 -14.45 -5.86
CA LYS A 84 -5.66 -14.85 -6.15
C LYS A 84 -5.89 -16.35 -5.98
N ASN A 85 -7.14 -16.71 -5.74
CA ASN A 85 -7.56 -18.11 -5.73
C ASN A 85 -7.31 -18.76 -7.11
N ARG A 86 -7.05 -20.06 -7.10
CA ARG A 86 -6.74 -20.83 -8.32
C ARG A 86 -7.85 -20.76 -9.38
N ASP A 87 -9.08 -20.63 -8.94
CA ASP A 87 -10.28 -20.56 -9.78
C ASP A 87 -10.70 -19.13 -10.14
N SER A 88 -9.93 -18.13 -9.71
CA SER A 88 -10.19 -16.72 -10.04
C SER A 88 -9.63 -16.36 -11.41
N ASP A 89 -10.46 -15.75 -12.23
CA ASP A 89 -10.10 -15.20 -13.56
C ASP A 89 -9.54 -13.77 -13.50
N HIS A 90 -9.44 -13.18 -12.31
CA HIS A 90 -8.98 -11.81 -12.07
C HIS A 90 -7.60 -11.55 -12.69
N ASP A 91 -7.46 -10.43 -13.38
CA ASP A 91 -6.18 -9.91 -13.91
C ASP A 91 -5.79 -8.62 -13.16
N PHE A 92 -4.81 -8.73 -12.28
CA PHE A 92 -4.33 -7.60 -11.47
C PHE A 92 -3.76 -6.43 -12.29
N SER A 93 -3.46 -6.64 -13.57
CA SER A 93 -2.93 -5.57 -14.42
C SER A 93 -4.02 -4.62 -14.96
N ILE A 94 -5.28 -5.05 -14.93
CA ILE A 94 -6.40 -4.30 -15.50
C ILE A 94 -7.66 -4.28 -14.66
N ASP A 95 -7.94 -5.36 -13.91
CA ASP A 95 -9.20 -5.51 -13.21
C ASP A 95 -9.22 -4.79 -11.85
N PRO A 96 -10.32 -4.13 -11.48
CA PRO A 96 -10.52 -3.62 -10.14
C PRO A 96 -10.74 -4.77 -9.14
N ILE A 97 -10.18 -4.65 -7.94
CA ILE A 97 -10.45 -5.61 -6.85
C ILE A 97 -11.95 -5.58 -6.53
N ARG A 98 -12.60 -6.72 -6.72
CA ARG A 98 -14.01 -6.90 -6.35
C ARG A 98 -14.13 -7.08 -4.85
N VAL A 99 -15.04 -6.34 -4.23
CA VAL A 99 -15.23 -6.39 -2.78
C VAL A 99 -16.66 -6.77 -2.42
N LYS A 100 -16.84 -7.26 -1.21
CA LYS A 100 -18.13 -7.45 -0.56
C LYS A 100 -18.11 -6.86 0.84
N VAL A 101 -19.25 -6.36 1.28
CA VAL A 101 -19.43 -5.83 2.63
C VAL A 101 -20.42 -6.74 3.35
N GLU A 102 -19.94 -7.47 4.32
CA GLU A 102 -20.75 -8.45 5.08
C GLU A 102 -20.34 -8.39 6.56
N GLU A 103 -21.31 -8.40 7.46
CA GLU A 103 -21.10 -8.49 8.92
C GLU A 103 -20.12 -7.44 9.48
N GLY A 104 -20.07 -6.25 8.87
CA GLY A 104 -19.17 -5.17 9.31
C GLY A 104 -17.75 -5.26 8.75
N PHE A 105 -17.49 -6.21 7.86
CA PHE A 105 -16.19 -6.37 7.19
C PHE A 105 -16.28 -6.04 5.71
N VAL A 106 -15.20 -5.49 5.17
CA VAL A 106 -14.94 -5.40 3.74
C VAL A 106 -13.95 -6.49 3.37
N SER A 107 -14.31 -7.34 2.43
CA SER A 107 -13.47 -8.46 1.98
C SER A 107 -13.36 -8.48 0.46
N ALA A 108 -12.24 -8.96 -0.07
CA ALA A 108 -12.10 -9.19 -1.50
C ALA A 108 -12.74 -10.50 -1.92
N VAL A 109 -13.11 -10.58 -3.20
CA VAL A 109 -13.72 -11.77 -3.81
C VAL A 109 -12.69 -12.51 -4.66
N GLY A 110 -12.10 -13.55 -4.10
CA GLY A 110 -11.19 -14.45 -4.81
C GLY A 110 -9.78 -13.87 -5.04
N THR A 111 -9.43 -12.76 -4.39
CA THR A 111 -8.11 -12.12 -4.46
C THR A 111 -7.70 -11.59 -3.09
N THR A 112 -6.45 -11.13 -2.97
CA THR A 112 -6.04 -10.20 -1.92
C THR A 112 -6.83 -8.89 -2.01
N LEU A 113 -7.05 -8.22 -0.87
CA LEU A 113 -7.84 -6.98 -0.79
C LEU A 113 -6.98 -5.73 -1.05
N GLY A 114 -5.73 -5.76 -0.60
CA GLY A 114 -4.84 -4.59 -0.60
C GLY A 114 -5.24 -3.53 0.42
N ALA A 115 -5.86 -3.92 1.54
CA ALA A 115 -6.07 -3.03 2.68
C ALA A 115 -4.73 -2.62 3.29
N ASP A 116 -3.81 -3.53 3.34
CA ASP A 116 -2.38 -3.32 3.50
C ASP A 116 -1.79 -2.84 2.15
N ASN A 117 -1.28 -1.64 2.03
CA ASN A 117 -1.49 -0.48 2.91
C ASN A 117 -2.46 0.55 2.28
N GLY A 118 -3.41 0.07 1.47
CA GLY A 118 -4.41 0.93 0.82
C GLY A 118 -5.25 1.72 1.81
N ILE A 119 -5.50 1.19 3.02
CA ILE A 119 -6.21 1.92 4.08
C ILE A 119 -5.34 3.05 4.63
N GLY A 120 -4.05 2.81 4.83
CA GLY A 120 -3.11 3.86 5.25
C GLY A 120 -3.02 4.99 4.24
N VAL A 121 -2.91 4.67 2.94
CA VAL A 121 -2.96 5.65 1.85
C VAL A 121 -4.28 6.43 1.88
N ALA A 122 -5.41 5.73 2.00
CA ALA A 122 -6.73 6.35 2.03
C ALA A 122 -6.91 7.26 3.26
N ALA A 123 -6.42 6.84 4.43
CA ALA A 123 -6.47 7.63 5.66
C ALA A 123 -5.65 8.92 5.54
N ALA A 124 -4.42 8.83 5.03
CA ALA A 124 -3.58 10.00 4.79
C ALA A 124 -4.27 11.00 3.83
N LEU A 125 -4.83 10.51 2.72
CA LEU A 125 -5.56 11.34 1.76
C LEU A 125 -6.85 11.91 2.37
N ALA A 126 -7.53 11.17 3.25
CA ALA A 126 -8.73 11.66 3.95
C ALA A 126 -8.40 12.82 4.89
N VAL A 127 -7.30 12.74 5.65
CA VAL A 127 -6.80 13.85 6.49
C VAL A 127 -6.50 15.09 5.65
N LEU A 128 -5.93 14.92 4.46
CA LEU A 128 -5.70 16.04 3.54
C LEU A 128 -7.01 16.70 3.09
N ALA A 129 -8.03 15.89 2.80
CA ALA A 129 -9.29 16.34 2.22
C ALA A 129 -10.29 16.84 3.26
N ASP A 130 -10.08 16.56 4.54
CA ASP A 130 -10.98 16.96 5.61
C ASP A 130 -10.83 18.46 5.91
N PRO A 131 -11.90 19.27 5.70
CA PRO A 131 -11.87 20.70 5.99
C PRO A 131 -11.86 21.01 7.50
N GLU A 132 -12.28 20.08 8.34
CA GLU A 132 -12.34 20.24 9.79
C GLU A 132 -11.04 19.81 10.48
N ALA A 133 -10.13 19.18 9.75
CA ALA A 133 -8.85 18.73 10.29
C ALA A 133 -7.97 19.92 10.70
N VAL A 134 -7.58 19.97 11.97
CA VAL A 134 -6.67 20.98 12.52
C VAL A 134 -5.26 20.39 12.62
N HIS A 135 -4.30 20.94 11.87
CA HIS A 135 -2.95 20.38 11.78
C HIS A 135 -1.87 21.46 11.61
N GLY A 136 -0.65 21.12 12.03
CA GLY A 136 0.57 21.81 11.63
C GLY A 136 0.89 21.56 10.15
N PRO A 137 2.07 21.96 9.67
CA PRO A 137 2.51 21.55 8.33
C PRO A 137 2.53 20.02 8.23
N LEU A 138 2.06 19.47 7.11
CA LEU A 138 2.03 18.04 6.84
C LEU A 138 2.89 17.69 5.62
N GLU A 139 3.61 16.60 5.74
CA GLU A 139 4.19 15.85 4.64
C GLU A 139 3.50 14.49 4.55
N LEU A 140 3.17 14.02 3.36
CA LEU A 140 2.63 12.69 3.13
C LEU A 140 3.54 11.97 2.16
N LEU A 141 4.17 10.91 2.63
CA LEU A 141 5.05 10.06 1.84
C LEU A 141 4.35 8.75 1.52
N PHE A 142 4.25 8.47 0.24
CA PHE A 142 3.74 7.21 -0.27
C PHE A 142 4.87 6.48 -0.98
N THR A 143 5.35 5.40 -0.38
CA THR A 143 6.47 4.62 -0.90
C THR A 143 5.98 3.54 -1.87
N VAL A 144 6.87 3.06 -2.72
CA VAL A 144 6.65 1.94 -3.65
C VAL A 144 7.44 0.72 -3.21
N ASP A 145 7.02 -0.48 -3.69
CA ASP A 145 7.76 -1.74 -3.55
C ASP A 145 8.10 -2.07 -2.09
N GLU A 146 7.16 -1.89 -1.19
CA GLU A 146 7.33 -2.25 0.24
C GLU A 146 7.37 -3.75 0.39
N GLU A 147 6.41 -4.45 -0.22
CA GLU A 147 6.13 -5.87 -0.07
C GLU A 147 7.17 -6.80 -0.73
N ASP A 148 7.94 -6.32 -1.71
CA ASP A 148 8.88 -7.16 -2.48
C ASP A 148 10.32 -6.61 -2.53
N GLY A 149 10.67 -5.66 -1.69
CA GLY A 149 12.07 -5.24 -1.66
C GLY A 149 12.39 -3.90 -1.06
N MET A 150 11.39 -3.10 -0.70
CA MET A 150 11.57 -1.77 -0.09
C MET A 150 12.43 -0.83 -0.94
N SER A 151 12.36 -0.94 -2.27
CA SER A 151 13.18 -0.12 -3.16
C SER A 151 12.81 1.37 -3.05
N GLY A 152 11.51 1.66 -2.81
CA GLY A 152 11.04 3.01 -2.56
C GLY A 152 11.69 3.62 -1.32
N ALA A 153 11.63 2.96 -0.19
CA ALA A 153 12.24 3.43 1.06
C ALA A 153 13.76 3.61 0.94
N ARG A 154 14.43 2.66 0.27
CA ARG A 154 15.89 2.74 0.01
C ARG A 154 16.27 3.85 -0.96
N GLY A 155 15.33 4.28 -1.82
CA GLY A 155 15.54 5.36 -2.81
C GLY A 155 15.43 6.77 -2.22
N LEU A 156 14.96 6.92 -0.98
CA LEU A 156 14.85 8.22 -0.32
C LEU A 156 16.21 8.88 -0.14
N ARG A 157 16.25 10.20 -0.34
CA ARG A 157 17.47 10.98 -0.23
C ARG A 157 17.45 11.86 1.01
N GLU A 158 18.63 12.16 1.52
CA GLU A 158 18.80 13.12 2.59
C GLU A 158 18.24 14.49 2.18
N GLY A 159 17.48 15.13 3.07
CA GLY A 159 16.87 16.44 2.83
C GLY A 159 15.56 16.43 2.03
N GLN A 160 15.11 15.28 1.53
CA GLN A 160 13.83 15.15 0.82
C GLN A 160 12.64 15.34 1.74
N ILE A 161 12.76 14.93 3.00
CA ILE A 161 11.74 15.03 4.05
C ILE A 161 12.21 16.07 5.07
N ALA A 162 11.36 17.04 5.38
CA ALA A 162 11.63 18.07 6.38
C ALA A 162 11.11 17.70 7.77
N ALA A 163 10.09 16.86 7.85
CA ALA A 163 9.48 16.42 9.11
C ALA A 163 10.49 15.68 10.01
N ARG A 164 10.34 15.88 11.33
CA ARG A 164 11.10 15.16 12.37
C ARG A 164 10.24 14.20 13.18
N MET A 165 8.95 14.19 12.91
CA MET A 165 8.00 13.26 13.49
C MET A 165 7.30 12.54 12.35
N MET A 166 7.24 11.22 12.43
CA MET A 166 6.58 10.37 11.44
C MET A 166 5.52 9.51 12.13
N ILE A 167 4.39 9.39 11.48
CA ILE A 167 3.36 8.41 11.77
C ILE A 167 3.30 7.49 10.57
N ASN A 168 3.79 6.26 10.75
CA ASN A 168 3.63 5.19 9.79
C ASN A 168 2.21 4.61 9.97
N LEU A 169 1.49 4.45 8.86
CA LEU A 169 0.09 3.99 8.84
C LEU A 169 -0.02 2.52 8.45
N ASP A 170 1.02 1.75 8.73
CA ASP A 170 1.21 0.38 8.27
C ASP A 170 1.22 -0.58 9.47
N THR A 171 0.17 -0.55 10.26
CA THR A 171 -0.02 -1.47 11.39
C THR A 171 -1.38 -2.15 11.30
N GLU A 172 -1.41 -3.43 11.56
CA GLU A 172 -2.64 -4.24 11.55
C GLU A 172 -3.35 -4.28 12.92
N ASP A 173 -2.68 -3.83 13.98
CA ASP A 173 -3.27 -3.80 15.31
C ASP A 173 -3.95 -2.45 15.57
N PRO A 174 -5.30 -2.38 15.54
CA PRO A 174 -6.03 -1.12 15.68
C PRO A 174 -5.96 -0.52 17.08
N HIS A 175 -5.44 -1.24 18.06
CA HIS A 175 -5.41 -0.84 19.46
C HIS A 175 -4.00 -0.60 19.99
N ALA A 176 -2.98 -0.65 19.13
CA ALA A 176 -1.60 -0.46 19.52
C ALA A 176 -0.92 0.68 18.74
N VAL A 177 0.05 1.31 19.39
CA VAL A 177 1.01 2.22 18.77
C VAL A 177 2.40 1.62 18.96
N TYR A 178 3.04 1.30 17.86
CA TYR A 178 4.39 0.74 17.85
C TYR A 178 5.43 1.86 17.77
N VAL A 179 6.40 1.84 18.68
CA VAL A 179 7.48 2.84 18.74
C VAL A 179 8.84 2.26 18.31
N GLY A 180 8.81 1.16 17.59
CA GLY A 180 9.99 0.48 17.05
C GLY A 180 9.57 -0.58 16.04
N CYS A 181 10.54 -1.11 15.31
CA CYS A 181 10.32 -2.19 14.34
C CYS A 181 11.40 -3.28 14.49
N ALA A 182 11.10 -4.47 14.01
CA ALA A 182 12.08 -5.54 13.85
C ALA A 182 12.99 -5.27 12.66
N GLY A 183 14.22 -5.76 12.73
CA GLY A 183 15.10 -5.85 11.57
C GLY A 183 14.83 -7.14 10.81
N CYS A 184 15.01 -7.10 9.48
CA CYS A 184 14.94 -8.27 8.61
C CYS A 184 16.25 -8.42 7.83
N GLU A 185 16.69 -9.66 7.64
CA GLU A 185 17.80 -10.00 6.76
C GLU A 185 17.39 -11.16 5.85
N THR A 186 17.57 -10.98 4.56
CA THR A 186 17.27 -12.01 3.55
C THR A 186 18.56 -12.63 3.04
N SER A 187 18.67 -13.95 3.18
CA SER A 187 19.78 -14.75 2.63
C SER A 187 19.35 -15.49 1.38
N ASN A 188 20.02 -15.25 0.26
CA ASN A 188 19.80 -15.96 -0.99
C ASN A 188 20.82 -17.08 -1.13
N LEU A 189 20.36 -18.32 -1.07
CA LEU A 189 21.19 -19.51 -1.26
C LEU A 189 21.04 -20.01 -2.69
N ARG A 190 22.17 -20.17 -3.39
CA ARG A 190 22.20 -20.74 -4.75
C ARG A 190 23.03 -22.02 -4.75
N LEU A 191 22.36 -23.12 -5.02
CA LEU A 191 23.02 -24.40 -5.23
C LEU A 191 23.08 -24.71 -6.74
N PRO A 192 24.27 -24.75 -7.37
CA PRO A 192 24.37 -25.21 -8.75
C PRO A 192 24.07 -26.70 -8.82
N VAL A 193 23.11 -27.08 -9.65
CA VAL A 193 22.75 -28.47 -9.88
C VAL A 193 23.07 -28.86 -11.33
N GLY A 194 23.65 -30.05 -11.52
CA GLY A 194 23.83 -30.61 -12.85
C GLY A 194 22.59 -31.41 -13.27
N TRP A 195 22.04 -31.05 -14.43
CA TRP A 195 20.90 -31.77 -15.01
C TRP A 195 21.45 -32.98 -15.78
N VAL A 196 20.95 -34.16 -15.46
CA VAL A 196 21.28 -35.40 -16.17
C VAL A 196 20.00 -36.03 -16.73
N ARG A 197 20.10 -36.69 -17.88
CA ARG A 197 19.01 -37.55 -18.34
C ARG A 197 19.04 -38.84 -17.52
N PRO A 198 17.91 -39.26 -16.93
CA PRO A 198 17.85 -40.52 -16.23
C PRO A 198 18.10 -41.68 -17.22
N GLU A 199 18.89 -42.67 -16.83
CA GLU A 199 19.16 -43.85 -17.66
C GLU A 199 17.91 -44.74 -17.83
N GLN A 200 16.95 -44.62 -16.93
CA GLN A 200 15.66 -45.31 -16.99
C GLN A 200 14.52 -44.31 -16.81
N ALA A 201 13.35 -44.56 -17.43
CA ALA A 201 12.16 -43.80 -17.24
C ALA A 201 11.72 -43.86 -15.76
N GLY A 202 11.79 -42.74 -15.05
CA GLY A 202 11.30 -42.59 -13.69
C GLY A 202 9.86 -42.07 -13.65
N ALA A 203 9.22 -42.11 -12.48
CA ALA A 203 7.95 -41.44 -12.26
C ALA A 203 8.19 -39.94 -12.08
N ALA A 204 7.33 -39.13 -12.70
CA ALA A 204 7.25 -37.69 -12.42
C ALA A 204 6.28 -37.46 -11.27
N PHE A 205 6.65 -36.59 -10.36
CA PHE A 205 5.81 -36.18 -9.23
C PHE A 205 5.65 -34.67 -9.23
N GLU A 206 4.45 -34.21 -8.94
CA GLU A 206 4.17 -32.85 -8.55
C GLU A 206 3.87 -32.82 -7.06
N VAL A 207 4.52 -31.93 -6.33
CA VAL A 207 4.20 -31.69 -4.91
C VAL A 207 3.48 -30.35 -4.83
N VAL A 208 2.22 -30.41 -4.40
CA VAL A 208 1.39 -29.21 -4.21
C VAL A 208 1.16 -29.03 -2.72
N VAL A 209 1.56 -27.87 -2.19
CA VAL A 209 1.24 -27.44 -0.84
C VAL A 209 0.18 -26.36 -0.97
N GLY A 210 -1.02 -26.62 -0.44
CA GLY A 210 -2.15 -25.71 -0.58
C GLY A 210 -3.15 -25.90 0.56
N GLY A 211 -4.13 -24.99 0.65
CA GLY A 211 -5.19 -25.04 1.67
C GLY A 211 -4.72 -24.72 3.09
N LEU A 212 -3.51 -24.18 3.24
CA LEU A 212 -2.99 -23.68 4.51
C LEU A 212 -3.54 -22.27 4.76
N SER A 213 -3.57 -21.88 6.03
CA SER A 213 -3.77 -20.47 6.36
C SER A 213 -2.57 -19.72 5.82
N GLY A 214 -2.76 -19.06 4.70
CA GLY A 214 -1.82 -18.12 4.14
C GLY A 214 -2.14 -16.76 4.71
N GLY A 215 -1.18 -15.92 4.75
CA GLY A 215 -1.31 -14.52 5.06
C GLY A 215 0.04 -13.90 4.85
N HIS A 216 0.02 -12.89 4.08
CA HIS A 216 0.99 -11.83 4.16
C HIS A 216 0.41 -10.83 5.16
N SER A 217 1.22 -10.14 5.88
CA SER A 217 0.80 -9.10 6.84
C SER A 217 -0.28 -8.19 6.31
#